data_a4bb246650e79d7bd1cc125911bd4650
#
_entry.id   a4bb246650e79d7bd1cc125911bd4650
#
_cell.length_a   1.000
_cell.length_b   1.000
_cell.length_c   1.000
_cell.angle_alpha   90.00
_cell.angle_beta   90.00
_cell.angle_gamma   90.00
#
_symmetry.space_group_name_H-M   'P 1'
#
loop_
_entity.id
_entity.type
_entity.pdbx_description
1 polymer ?
#
loop_
_entity_poly.entity_id
_entity_poly.type
_entity_poly.pdbx_seq_one_letter_code
_entity_poly.pdbx_strand_id
1 'polypeptide(L)'
;KDDFLREMYLDTVGNDEKGAKRYERMLDMVGYRKGVPFGSYAHQRAVDDSILKVIEQKYILLPLYLYDHSGLTMNTTGFSCPWDSGQVGWIYASKEAALKEFGGTKLTADKREKAENLMRGEVDCYDSYLRGECYGFVLYQNGKEVDSCWGFMGDLDSVRKAMEEYMPDACKGITEHLVEKSERASLLGLLKEARAQAAKQTSQPVIEAVAR
;
A
#
# COMPACT_ATOMS: atom_id res chain seq x y z
N LYS A 1 17.84 3.01 -2.80
CA LYS A 1 17.75 3.43 -1.38
C LYS A 1 18.58 4.69 -1.14
N ASP A 2 19.84 4.69 -1.47
CA ASP A 2 20.77 5.80 -1.19
C ASP A 2 20.42 7.06 -1.99
N ASP A 3 20.06 6.90 -3.28
CA ASP A 3 19.62 8.00 -4.12
C ASP A 3 18.36 8.67 -3.57
N PHE A 4 17.37 7.88 -3.13
CA PHE A 4 16.15 8.39 -2.51
C PHE A 4 16.45 9.23 -1.26
N LEU A 5 17.27 8.70 -0.33
CA LEU A 5 17.62 9.43 0.88
C LEU A 5 18.39 10.72 0.57
N ARG A 6 19.29 10.68 -0.42
CA ARG A 6 20.02 11.85 -0.87
C ARG A 6 19.08 12.93 -1.44
N GLU A 7 18.16 12.54 -2.32
CA GLU A 7 17.19 13.47 -2.91
C GLU A 7 16.30 14.11 -1.84
N MET A 8 15.76 13.33 -0.95
CA MET A 8 14.92 13.81 0.16
C MET A 8 15.68 14.74 1.12
N TYR A 9 16.96 14.44 1.39
CA TYR A 9 17.82 15.31 2.17
C TYR A 9 18.00 16.68 1.48
N LEU A 10 18.34 16.67 0.20
CA LEU A 10 18.54 17.90 -0.59
C LEU A 10 17.24 18.70 -0.72
N ASP A 11 16.10 18.05 -0.88
CA ASP A 11 14.80 18.73 -0.86
C ASP A 11 14.50 19.40 0.50
N THR A 12 15.04 18.86 1.58
CA THR A 12 14.86 19.43 2.92
C THR A 12 15.79 20.63 3.18
N VAL A 13 17.05 20.57 2.78
CA VAL A 13 18.07 21.58 3.12
C VAL A 13 18.35 22.59 2.01
N GLY A 14 17.85 22.35 0.80
CA GLY A 14 18.07 23.09 -0.41
C GLY A 14 18.79 22.25 -1.47
N ASN A 15 18.22 22.17 -2.66
CA ASN A 15 18.79 21.46 -3.80
C ASN A 15 19.72 22.39 -4.60
N ASP A 16 20.75 22.89 -3.92
CA ASP A 16 21.77 23.78 -4.46
C ASP A 16 23.18 23.31 -4.07
N GLU A 17 24.22 24.02 -4.53
CA GLU A 17 25.60 23.70 -4.20
C GLU A 17 25.88 23.70 -2.68
N LYS A 18 25.18 24.55 -1.93
CA LYS A 18 25.34 24.62 -0.47
C LYS A 18 24.74 23.39 0.21
N GLY A 19 23.57 22.94 -0.27
CA GLY A 19 22.92 21.71 0.19
C GLY A 19 23.79 20.49 -0.11
N ALA A 20 24.35 20.38 -1.31
CA ALA A 20 25.26 19.31 -1.68
C ALA A 20 26.50 19.26 -0.77
N LYS A 21 27.15 20.41 -0.53
CA LYS A 21 28.29 20.49 0.41
C LYS A 21 27.92 20.16 1.86
N ARG A 22 26.69 20.43 2.29
CA ARG A 22 26.19 20.00 3.61
C ARG A 22 26.05 18.50 3.69
N TYR A 23 25.51 17.89 2.65
CA TYR A 23 25.37 16.44 2.56
C TYR A 23 26.72 15.74 2.64
N GLU A 24 27.69 16.12 1.82
CA GLU A 24 29.05 15.59 1.82
C GLU A 24 29.72 15.72 3.19
N ARG A 25 29.68 16.90 3.79
CA ARG A 25 30.20 17.10 5.14
C ARG A 25 29.55 16.21 6.20
N MET A 26 28.26 15.98 6.09
CA MET A 26 27.56 15.08 7.01
C MET A 26 28.05 13.66 6.85
N LEU A 27 28.23 13.17 5.61
CA LEU A 27 28.77 11.84 5.34
C LEU A 27 30.18 11.68 5.94
N ASP A 28 31.08 12.63 5.71
CA ASP A 28 32.45 12.61 6.24
C ASP A 28 32.50 12.57 7.78
N MET A 29 31.60 13.31 8.42
CA MET A 29 31.63 13.47 9.87
C MET A 29 30.95 12.35 10.65
N VAL A 30 30.05 11.59 10.04
CA VAL A 30 29.25 10.56 10.76
C VAL A 30 30.12 9.46 11.31
N GLY A 31 31.00 8.88 10.51
CA GLY A 31 31.92 7.83 10.95
C GLY A 31 32.87 8.32 12.04
N TYR A 32 33.43 9.51 11.86
CA TYR A 32 34.34 10.10 12.83
C TYR A 32 33.69 10.39 14.18
N ARG A 33 32.51 11.01 14.18
CA ARG A 33 31.79 11.39 15.42
C ARG A 33 31.29 10.19 16.21
N LYS A 34 30.91 9.10 15.52
CA LYS A 34 30.36 7.90 16.18
C LYS A 34 31.40 6.82 16.46
N GLY A 35 32.64 7.03 16.05
CA GLY A 35 33.73 6.06 16.31
C GLY A 35 33.49 4.70 15.64
N VAL A 36 32.71 4.62 14.58
CA VAL A 36 32.44 3.37 13.86
C VAL A 36 33.36 3.24 12.65
N PRO A 37 33.86 2.02 12.34
CA PRO A 37 34.72 1.80 11.18
C PRO A 37 34.06 2.22 9.88
N PHE A 38 34.74 3.02 9.09
CA PHE A 38 34.26 3.49 7.78
C PHE A 38 33.92 2.30 6.87
N GLY A 39 32.77 2.38 6.15
CA GLY A 39 32.31 1.33 5.27
C GLY A 39 31.69 0.11 5.96
N SER A 40 31.67 0.06 7.30
CA SER A 40 31.00 -1.01 8.04
C SER A 40 29.47 -0.83 7.98
N TYR A 41 28.74 -1.91 8.24
CA TYR A 41 27.27 -1.87 8.38
C TYR A 41 26.82 -0.84 9.44
N ALA A 42 27.54 -0.77 10.55
CA ALA A 42 27.27 0.23 11.60
C ALA A 42 27.50 1.68 11.09
N HIS A 43 28.49 1.89 10.23
CA HIS A 43 28.73 3.19 9.61
C HIS A 43 27.56 3.55 8.67
N GLN A 44 27.17 2.64 7.76
CA GLN A 44 26.04 2.88 6.84
C GLN A 44 24.77 3.21 7.60
N ARG A 45 24.45 2.44 8.64
CA ARG A 45 23.29 2.69 9.49
C ARG A 45 23.36 4.06 10.17
N ALA A 46 24.53 4.46 10.64
CA ALA A 46 24.73 5.77 11.27
C ALA A 46 24.56 6.93 10.27
N VAL A 47 24.95 6.73 9.01
CA VAL A 47 24.70 7.66 7.90
C VAL A 47 23.19 7.78 7.64
N ASP A 48 22.51 6.66 7.42
CA ASP A 48 21.06 6.62 7.19
C ASP A 48 20.30 7.33 8.32
N ASP A 49 20.59 7.01 9.58
CA ASP A 49 19.96 7.65 10.75
C ASP A 49 20.20 9.19 10.78
N SER A 50 21.36 9.63 10.32
CA SER A 50 21.69 11.06 10.29
C SER A 50 20.96 11.80 9.18
N ILE A 51 20.82 11.17 8.02
CA ILE A 51 20.04 11.68 6.89
C ILE A 51 18.57 11.74 7.29
N LEU A 52 18.01 10.66 7.83
CA LEU A 52 16.60 10.58 8.22
C LEU A 52 16.22 11.67 9.23
N LYS A 53 17.09 11.97 10.23
CA LYS A 53 16.87 13.06 11.19
C LYS A 53 16.73 14.44 10.52
N VAL A 54 17.41 14.66 9.40
CA VAL A 54 17.27 15.91 8.63
C VAL A 54 15.97 15.88 7.83
N ILE A 55 15.69 14.78 7.14
CA ILE A 55 14.47 14.61 6.35
C ILE A 55 13.22 14.76 7.22
N GLU A 56 13.25 14.22 8.43
CA GLU A 56 12.15 14.33 9.42
C GLU A 56 11.84 15.77 9.86
N GLN A 57 12.68 16.75 9.54
CA GLN A 57 12.33 18.17 9.76
C GLN A 57 11.19 18.63 8.85
N LYS A 58 11.10 18.08 7.64
CA LYS A 58 10.10 18.45 6.63
C LYS A 58 9.05 17.37 6.38
N TYR A 59 9.39 16.10 6.58
CA TYR A 59 8.57 14.95 6.23
C TYR A 59 8.24 14.07 7.44
N ILE A 60 7.18 13.26 7.29
CA ILE A 60 6.85 12.10 8.09
C ILE A 60 7.18 10.90 7.21
N LEU A 61 7.95 9.93 7.72
CA LEU A 61 8.35 8.73 6.98
C LEU A 61 8.01 7.48 7.77
N LEU A 62 7.61 6.45 7.06
CA LEU A 62 7.53 5.08 7.57
C LEU A 62 8.36 4.17 6.67
N PRO A 63 9.11 3.21 7.23
CA PRO A 63 9.85 2.24 6.43
C PRO A 63 8.90 1.31 5.70
N LEU A 64 9.29 0.87 4.50
CA LEU A 64 8.60 -0.17 3.74
C LEU A 64 9.44 -1.43 3.73
N TYR A 65 8.83 -2.52 4.15
CA TYR A 65 9.42 -3.85 4.13
C TYR A 65 8.66 -4.75 3.17
N LEU A 66 9.41 -5.51 2.37
CA LEU A 66 8.88 -6.51 1.46
C LEU A 66 9.28 -7.90 1.95
N TYR A 67 8.36 -8.84 1.89
CA TYR A 67 8.57 -10.26 2.07
C TYR A 67 8.22 -11.00 0.78
N ASP A 68 9.16 -11.80 0.28
CA ASP A 68 9.04 -12.55 -0.98
C ASP A 68 9.26 -14.04 -0.72
N HIS A 69 8.17 -14.76 -0.43
CA HIS A 69 8.19 -16.21 -0.22
C HIS A 69 6.88 -16.82 -0.74
N SER A 70 6.91 -17.35 -1.97
CA SER A 70 5.72 -17.88 -2.65
C SER A 70 4.60 -16.87 -2.91
N GLY A 71 4.87 -15.59 -2.75
CA GLY A 71 4.00 -14.45 -2.92
C GLY A 71 4.65 -13.21 -2.34
N LEU A 72 4.21 -12.04 -2.76
CA LEU A 72 4.71 -10.76 -2.28
C LEU A 72 3.76 -10.21 -1.21
N THR A 73 4.31 -9.74 -0.09
CA THR A 73 3.58 -8.95 0.90
C THR A 73 4.44 -7.80 1.42
N MET A 74 3.81 -6.71 1.78
CA MET A 74 4.46 -5.47 2.19
C MET A 74 3.85 -4.93 3.49
N ASN A 75 4.67 -4.35 4.36
CA ASN A 75 4.21 -3.62 5.54
C ASN A 75 5.20 -2.53 5.97
N THR A 76 4.84 -1.80 7.02
CA THR A 76 5.66 -0.74 7.61
C THR A 76 6.38 -1.15 8.90
N THR A 77 6.22 -2.38 9.36
CA THR A 77 6.72 -2.88 10.66
C THR A 77 7.83 -3.91 10.52
N GLY A 78 7.99 -4.49 9.32
CA GLY A 78 8.94 -5.55 9.03
C GLY A 78 8.38 -6.95 9.27
N PHE A 79 9.19 -7.95 8.94
CA PHE A 79 8.85 -9.36 9.03
C PHE A 79 9.86 -10.10 9.88
N SER A 80 9.46 -11.20 10.49
CA SER A 80 10.32 -12.02 11.35
C SER A 80 11.33 -12.88 10.59
N CYS A 81 11.15 -13.06 9.27
CA CYS A 81 12.04 -13.84 8.42
C CYS A 81 13.10 -12.94 7.77
N PRO A 82 14.37 -12.95 8.21
CA PRO A 82 15.40 -12.07 7.64
C PRO A 82 15.93 -12.53 6.28
N TRP A 83 15.62 -13.77 5.85
CA TRP A 83 16.14 -14.35 4.61
C TRP A 83 15.32 -13.92 3.39
N ASP A 84 13.99 -13.87 3.56
CA ASP A 84 13.05 -13.61 2.50
C ASP A 84 12.41 -12.22 2.62
N SER A 85 12.90 -11.38 3.56
CA SER A 85 12.37 -10.03 3.75
C SER A 85 13.46 -9.00 3.98
N GLY A 86 13.15 -7.76 3.63
CA GLY A 86 14.05 -6.65 3.82
C GLY A 86 13.35 -5.31 3.65
N GLN A 87 14.01 -4.27 4.13
CA GLN A 87 13.57 -2.90 3.88
C GLN A 87 13.84 -2.53 2.42
N VAL A 88 12.80 -2.17 1.67
CA VAL A 88 12.87 -1.80 0.25
C VAL A 88 12.78 -0.29 0.01
N GLY A 89 12.30 0.48 1.00
CA GLY A 89 12.15 1.92 0.85
C GLY A 89 11.44 2.58 2.03
N TRP A 90 10.76 3.68 1.72
CA TRP A 90 9.92 4.45 2.65
C TRP A 90 8.67 4.95 1.95
N ILE A 91 7.56 5.00 2.69
CA ILE A 91 6.42 5.84 2.37
C ILE A 91 6.55 7.15 3.17
N TYR A 92 6.20 8.27 2.56
CA TYR A 92 6.35 9.57 3.21
C TYR A 92 5.25 10.55 2.86
N ALA A 93 4.99 11.48 3.77
CA ALA A 93 4.13 12.64 3.55
C ALA A 93 4.84 13.90 4.04
N SER A 94 4.68 15.03 3.36
CA SER A 94 5.21 16.29 3.87
C SER A 94 4.37 16.74 5.08
N LYS A 95 5.01 17.39 6.05
CA LYS A 95 4.30 17.99 7.20
C LYS A 95 3.29 19.03 6.76
N GLU A 96 3.57 19.73 5.66
CA GLU A 96 2.66 20.69 5.04
C GLU A 96 1.39 20.00 4.52
N ALA A 97 1.53 18.89 3.79
CA ALA A 97 0.39 18.10 3.32
C ALA A 97 -0.45 17.57 4.49
N ALA A 98 0.18 17.04 5.53
CA ALA A 98 -0.51 16.60 6.73
C ALA A 98 -1.26 17.73 7.44
N LEU A 99 -0.68 18.94 7.50
CA LEU A 99 -1.35 20.12 8.07
C LEU A 99 -2.50 20.62 7.19
N LYS A 100 -2.36 20.51 5.86
CA LYS A 100 -3.45 20.85 4.95
C LYS A 100 -4.64 19.90 5.11
N GLU A 101 -4.36 18.61 5.30
CA GLU A 101 -5.40 17.57 5.49
C GLU A 101 -6.08 17.68 6.85
N PHE A 102 -5.29 17.75 7.93
CA PHE A 102 -5.81 17.72 9.30
C PHE A 102 -5.98 19.10 9.94
N GLY A 103 -5.70 20.17 9.20
CA GLY A 103 -5.85 21.57 9.62
C GLY A 103 -4.80 22.04 10.64
N GLY A 104 -4.78 23.36 10.88
CA GLY A 104 -3.93 24.02 11.87
C GLY A 104 -2.51 24.33 11.40
N THR A 105 -1.70 24.95 12.25
CA THR A 105 -0.37 25.48 11.93
C THR A 105 0.78 24.67 12.51
N LYS A 106 0.48 23.71 13.39
CA LYS A 106 1.49 22.85 14.04
C LYS A 106 1.11 21.38 13.91
N LEU A 107 2.09 20.55 13.59
CA LEU A 107 1.97 19.11 13.59
C LEU A 107 2.05 18.60 15.04
N THR A 108 0.88 18.31 15.63
CA THR A 108 0.78 17.68 16.94
C THR A 108 1.02 16.17 16.84
N ALA A 109 1.25 15.50 17.97
CA ALA A 109 1.39 14.04 18.01
C ALA A 109 0.17 13.32 17.41
N ASP A 110 -1.04 13.76 17.75
CA ASP A 110 -2.31 13.24 17.20
C ASP A 110 -2.38 13.36 15.67
N LYS A 111 -1.99 14.51 15.11
CA LYS A 111 -2.00 14.71 13.65
C LYS A 111 -0.92 13.88 12.94
N ARG A 112 0.24 13.74 13.60
CA ARG A 112 1.29 12.86 13.09
C ARG A 112 0.81 11.42 13.05
N GLU A 113 0.19 10.94 14.12
CA GLU A 113 -0.39 9.59 14.19
C GLU A 113 -1.47 9.36 13.12
N LYS A 114 -2.35 10.34 12.90
CA LYS A 114 -3.34 10.28 11.83
C LYS A 114 -2.70 10.18 10.43
N ALA A 115 -1.65 10.96 10.18
CA ALA A 115 -0.91 10.90 8.93
C ALA A 115 -0.20 9.55 8.76
N GLU A 116 0.41 9.02 9.82
CA GLU A 116 1.04 7.70 9.81
C GLU A 116 0.01 6.58 9.58
N ASN A 117 -1.18 6.67 10.19
CA ASN A 117 -2.25 5.69 10.00
C ASN A 117 -2.81 5.74 8.56
N LEU A 118 -2.93 6.94 7.97
CA LEU A 118 -3.30 7.07 6.57
C LEU A 118 -2.26 6.39 5.66
N MET A 119 -0.98 6.66 5.86
CA MET A 119 0.10 6.02 5.10
C MET A 119 0.12 4.50 5.28
N ARG A 120 -0.15 3.98 6.50
CA ARG A 120 -0.28 2.53 6.74
C ARG A 120 -1.44 1.94 5.94
N GLY A 121 -2.59 2.62 5.94
CA GLY A 121 -3.75 2.21 5.14
C GLY A 121 -3.46 2.16 3.64
N GLU A 122 -2.66 3.10 3.10
CA GLU A 122 -2.21 3.06 1.71
C GLU A 122 -1.31 1.84 1.44
N VAL A 123 -0.40 1.52 2.37
CA VAL A 123 0.47 0.33 2.27
C VAL A 123 -0.34 -0.95 2.36
N ASP A 124 -1.33 -1.03 3.25
CA ASP A 124 -2.22 -2.20 3.39
C ASP A 124 -3.05 -2.41 2.11
N CYS A 125 -3.52 -1.33 1.49
CA CYS A 125 -4.21 -1.39 0.20
C CYS A 125 -3.27 -1.92 -0.91
N TYR A 126 -2.03 -1.44 -0.95
CA TYR A 126 -1.04 -1.92 -1.91
C TYR A 126 -0.62 -3.38 -1.62
N ASP A 127 -0.53 -3.77 -0.36
CA ASP A 127 -0.28 -5.16 0.04
C ASP A 127 -1.39 -6.10 -0.45
N SER A 128 -2.64 -5.68 -0.33
CA SER A 128 -3.78 -6.43 -0.88
C SER A 128 -3.65 -6.63 -2.39
N TYR A 129 -3.20 -5.60 -3.11
CA TYR A 129 -2.91 -5.72 -4.54
C TYR A 129 -1.77 -6.73 -4.82
N LEU A 130 -0.68 -6.68 -4.06
CA LEU A 130 0.46 -7.60 -4.20
C LEU A 130 0.05 -9.06 -3.95
N ARG A 131 -0.84 -9.29 -2.99
CA ARG A 131 -1.41 -10.61 -2.67
C ARG A 131 -2.48 -11.08 -3.65
N GLY A 132 -2.90 -10.22 -4.58
CA GLY A 132 -3.94 -10.52 -5.54
C GLY A 132 -5.36 -10.40 -4.95
N GLU A 133 -5.52 -9.77 -3.80
CA GLU A 133 -6.80 -9.47 -3.15
C GLU A 133 -7.45 -8.23 -3.77
N CYS A 134 -7.68 -8.27 -5.06
CA CYS A 134 -8.33 -7.23 -5.84
C CYS A 134 -9.55 -7.84 -6.52
N TYR A 135 -10.73 -7.38 -6.15
CA TYR A 135 -12.00 -7.96 -6.53
C TYR A 135 -12.85 -7.00 -7.37
N GLY A 136 -13.79 -7.57 -8.06
CA GLY A 136 -14.86 -6.84 -8.71
C GLY A 136 -16.12 -7.68 -8.73
N PHE A 137 -17.24 -7.06 -9.06
CA PHE A 137 -18.48 -7.79 -9.31
C PHE A 137 -19.00 -7.53 -10.71
N VAL A 138 -19.72 -8.50 -11.25
CA VAL A 138 -20.50 -8.38 -12.46
C VAL A 138 -21.92 -8.88 -12.15
N LEU A 139 -22.89 -8.01 -12.38
CA LEU A 139 -24.30 -8.31 -12.10
C LEU A 139 -24.99 -8.78 -13.38
N TYR A 140 -25.61 -9.93 -13.34
CA TYR A 140 -26.38 -10.48 -14.44
C TYR A 140 -27.87 -10.54 -14.10
N GLN A 141 -28.71 -10.11 -15.04
CA GLN A 141 -30.15 -10.30 -14.99
C GLN A 141 -30.62 -11.00 -16.25
N ASN A 142 -31.27 -12.13 -16.12
CA ASN A 142 -31.71 -12.96 -17.25
C ASN A 142 -30.60 -13.30 -18.26
N GLY A 143 -29.39 -13.55 -17.75
CA GLY A 143 -28.21 -13.88 -18.55
C GLY A 143 -27.57 -12.72 -19.32
N LYS A 144 -28.01 -11.48 -19.05
CA LYS A 144 -27.40 -10.26 -19.59
C LYS A 144 -26.71 -9.50 -18.47
N GLU A 145 -25.50 -9.03 -18.74
CA GLU A 145 -24.80 -8.10 -17.85
C GLU A 145 -25.59 -6.80 -17.75
N VAL A 146 -25.88 -6.38 -16.52
CA VAL A 146 -26.63 -5.14 -16.23
C VAL A 146 -25.77 -4.12 -15.50
N ASP A 147 -24.76 -4.58 -14.75
CA ASP A 147 -23.84 -3.70 -14.05
C ASP A 147 -22.53 -4.43 -13.70
N SER A 148 -21.44 -3.66 -13.52
CA SER A 148 -20.16 -4.19 -13.04
C SER A 148 -19.31 -3.09 -12.38
N CYS A 149 -18.57 -3.45 -11.33
CA CYS A 149 -17.63 -2.55 -10.68
C CYS A 149 -16.40 -3.32 -10.23
N TRP A 150 -15.21 -2.70 -10.36
CA TRP A 150 -13.92 -3.31 -10.06
C TRP A 150 -13.07 -2.42 -9.15
N GLY A 151 -12.04 -2.99 -8.53
CA GLY A 151 -11.06 -2.25 -7.74
C GLY A 151 -11.31 -2.29 -6.24
N PHE A 152 -12.08 -3.25 -5.76
CA PHE A 152 -12.25 -3.49 -4.33
C PHE A 152 -11.03 -4.26 -3.80
N MET A 153 -10.27 -3.64 -2.91
CA MET A 153 -9.04 -4.21 -2.35
C MET A 153 -9.23 -4.53 -0.88
N GLY A 154 -8.70 -5.67 -0.45
CA GLY A 154 -8.73 -6.13 0.93
C GLY A 154 -9.28 -7.53 1.09
N ASP A 155 -9.53 -7.94 2.33
CA ASP A 155 -10.16 -9.23 2.63
C ASP A 155 -11.61 -9.29 2.12
N LEU A 156 -12.09 -10.50 1.82
CA LEU A 156 -13.38 -10.71 1.18
C LEU A 156 -14.56 -10.15 2.00
N ASP A 157 -14.49 -10.18 3.34
CA ASP A 157 -15.59 -9.70 4.19
C ASP A 157 -15.70 -8.17 4.17
N SER A 158 -14.56 -7.46 4.15
CA SER A 158 -14.51 -6.01 3.98
C SER A 158 -14.97 -5.60 2.59
N VAL A 159 -14.54 -6.34 1.57
CA VAL A 159 -14.90 -6.11 0.16
C VAL A 159 -16.39 -6.30 -0.09
N ARG A 160 -17.04 -7.30 0.52
CA ARG A 160 -18.50 -7.52 0.41
C ARG A 160 -19.29 -6.28 0.79
N LYS A 161 -18.96 -5.68 1.93
CA LYS A 161 -19.65 -4.45 2.41
C LYS A 161 -19.44 -3.27 1.48
N ALA A 162 -18.20 -3.10 0.98
CA ALA A 162 -17.89 -2.04 0.03
C ALA A 162 -18.63 -2.23 -1.29
N MET A 163 -18.72 -3.46 -1.81
CA MET A 163 -19.46 -3.76 -3.03
C MET A 163 -20.95 -3.40 -2.93
N GLU A 164 -21.58 -3.61 -1.76
CA GLU A 164 -23.00 -3.29 -1.57
C GLU A 164 -23.33 -1.80 -1.75
N GLU A 165 -22.38 -0.91 -1.45
CA GLU A 165 -22.57 0.52 -1.63
C GLU A 165 -22.69 0.92 -3.12
N TYR A 166 -22.09 0.11 -4.00
CA TYR A 166 -22.07 0.34 -5.46
C TYR A 166 -23.11 -0.49 -6.21
N MET A 167 -23.86 -1.35 -5.50
CA MET A 167 -24.90 -2.17 -6.11
C MET A 167 -26.27 -1.48 -6.09
N PRO A 168 -27.13 -1.73 -7.11
CA PRO A 168 -28.54 -1.33 -7.06
C PRO A 168 -29.23 -1.87 -5.80
N ASP A 169 -30.13 -1.09 -5.20
CA ASP A 169 -30.84 -1.47 -3.95
C ASP A 169 -31.53 -2.84 -4.00
N ALA A 170 -32.03 -3.21 -5.17
CA ALA A 170 -32.65 -4.53 -5.39
C ALA A 170 -31.66 -5.71 -5.30
N CYS A 171 -30.35 -5.44 -5.32
CA CYS A 171 -29.28 -6.43 -5.32
C CYS A 171 -28.46 -6.43 -4.02
N LYS A 172 -28.75 -5.52 -3.08
CA LYS A 172 -28.14 -5.51 -1.76
C LYS A 172 -28.51 -6.78 -1.00
N GLY A 173 -27.52 -7.36 -0.29
CA GLY A 173 -27.68 -8.64 0.42
C GLY A 173 -27.32 -9.88 -0.41
N ILE A 174 -27.14 -9.78 -1.75
CA ILE A 174 -26.68 -10.92 -2.55
C ILE A 174 -25.20 -11.21 -2.27
N THR A 175 -24.46 -10.21 -1.80
CA THR A 175 -23.03 -10.32 -1.40
C THR A 175 -22.82 -11.35 -0.28
N GLU A 176 -23.82 -11.67 0.54
CA GLU A 176 -23.73 -12.74 1.55
C GLU A 176 -23.48 -14.11 0.92
N HIS A 177 -23.84 -14.29 -0.34
CA HIS A 177 -23.66 -15.54 -1.09
C HIS A 177 -22.41 -15.56 -1.97
N LEU A 178 -21.55 -14.52 -1.91
CA LEU A 178 -20.27 -14.50 -2.60
C LEU A 178 -19.37 -15.61 -2.05
N VAL A 179 -18.90 -16.47 -2.95
CA VAL A 179 -17.94 -17.54 -2.65
C VAL A 179 -16.65 -17.21 -3.39
N GLU A 180 -15.54 -17.17 -2.66
CA GLU A 180 -14.23 -17.04 -3.29
C GLU A 180 -13.93 -18.30 -4.10
N LYS A 181 -13.72 -18.15 -5.40
CA LYS A 181 -13.21 -19.23 -6.24
C LYS A 181 -11.69 -19.24 -6.15
N SER A 182 -11.13 -20.17 -5.40
CA SER A 182 -9.70 -20.38 -5.21
C SER A 182 -8.97 -20.90 -6.45
N GLU A 183 -9.66 -21.28 -7.51
CA GLU A 183 -9.06 -21.69 -8.78
C GLU A 183 -9.17 -20.57 -9.81
N ARG A 184 -8.03 -20.26 -10.45
CA ARG A 184 -7.98 -19.41 -11.65
C ARG A 184 -8.73 -20.08 -12.81
N ALA A 185 -10.05 -20.08 -12.73
CA ALA A 185 -10.86 -20.42 -13.89
C ALA A 185 -10.61 -19.36 -14.96
N SER A 186 -10.29 -19.77 -16.18
CA SER A 186 -10.14 -18.81 -17.28
C SER A 186 -11.46 -18.05 -17.44
N LEU A 187 -11.40 -16.76 -17.79
CA LEU A 187 -12.59 -15.92 -18.02
C LEU A 187 -13.62 -16.60 -18.95
N LEU A 188 -13.12 -17.38 -19.93
CA LEU A 188 -13.92 -18.22 -20.83
C LEU A 188 -14.60 -19.42 -20.11
N GLY A 189 -13.96 -19.99 -19.08
CA GLY A 189 -14.55 -21.04 -18.25
C GLY A 189 -15.70 -20.49 -17.42
N LEU A 190 -15.48 -19.35 -16.75
CA LEU A 190 -16.49 -18.64 -15.93
C LEU A 190 -17.70 -18.22 -16.77
N LEU A 191 -17.47 -17.67 -17.98
CA LEU A 191 -18.55 -17.32 -18.91
C LEU A 191 -19.34 -18.53 -19.42
N LYS A 192 -18.70 -19.67 -19.62
CA LYS A 192 -19.39 -20.91 -19.99
C LYS A 192 -20.24 -21.46 -18.85
N GLU A 193 -19.72 -21.43 -17.62
CA GLU A 193 -20.45 -21.89 -16.42
C GLU A 193 -21.62 -20.97 -16.12
N ALA A 194 -21.42 -19.63 -16.16
CA ALA A 194 -22.48 -18.64 -15.97
C ALA A 194 -23.60 -18.80 -17.02
N ARG A 195 -23.25 -19.02 -18.29
CA ARG A 195 -24.26 -19.31 -19.34
C ARG A 195 -24.99 -20.63 -19.12
N ALA A 196 -24.31 -21.66 -18.61
CA ALA A 196 -24.93 -22.96 -18.30
C ALA A 196 -25.85 -22.86 -17.06
N GLN A 197 -25.48 -22.06 -16.06
CA GLN A 197 -26.31 -21.79 -14.87
C GLN A 197 -27.50 -20.90 -15.19
N ALA A 198 -27.32 -19.83 -15.98
CA ALA A 198 -28.39 -18.95 -16.44
C ALA A 198 -29.43 -19.70 -17.27
N ALA A 199 -29.02 -20.71 -18.03
CA ALA A 199 -29.94 -21.58 -18.77
C ALA A 199 -30.76 -22.51 -17.83
N LYS A 200 -30.34 -22.72 -16.58
CA LYS A 200 -31.05 -23.56 -15.59
C LYS A 200 -31.89 -22.77 -14.60
N GLN A 201 -31.69 -21.46 -14.47
CA GLN A 201 -32.39 -20.58 -13.53
C GLN A 201 -33.11 -19.46 -14.26
N THR A 202 -34.33 -19.70 -14.63
CA THR A 202 -35.28 -18.65 -15.05
C THR A 202 -35.78 -17.91 -13.79
N SER A 203 -35.14 -16.78 -13.39
CA SER A 203 -35.73 -15.71 -12.58
C SER A 203 -35.03 -15.19 -11.31
N GLN A 204 -33.79 -15.53 -11.04
CA GLN A 204 -33.05 -14.86 -9.94
C GLN A 204 -31.73 -14.23 -10.45
N PRO A 205 -31.36 -13.02 -9.97
CA PRO A 205 -30.06 -12.44 -10.28
C PRO A 205 -28.93 -13.28 -9.69
N VAL A 206 -27.88 -13.52 -10.48
CA VAL A 206 -26.67 -14.23 -10.06
C VAL A 206 -25.52 -13.23 -10.03
N ILE A 207 -24.75 -13.21 -8.92
CA ILE A 207 -23.53 -12.44 -8.80
C ILE A 207 -22.33 -13.39 -8.77
N GLU A 208 -21.34 -13.09 -9.57
CA GLU A 208 -20.03 -13.74 -9.47
C GLU A 208 -18.97 -12.72 -9.05
N ALA A 209 -18.20 -13.06 -8.00
CA ALA A 209 -16.99 -12.33 -7.64
C ALA A 209 -15.79 -12.98 -8.33
N VAL A 210 -14.99 -12.18 -9.01
CA VAL A 210 -13.78 -12.64 -9.71
C VAL A 210 -12.57 -11.97 -9.06
N ALA A 211 -11.63 -12.78 -8.52
CA ALA A 211 -10.31 -12.32 -8.12
C ALA A 211 -9.39 -12.27 -9.35
N ARG A 212 -8.55 -11.25 -9.42
CA ARG A 212 -7.49 -11.11 -10.43
C ARG A 212 -6.13 -11.05 -9.78
#